data_25a2f0732503126341b0ff3d6aad2834
#
_entry.id   25a2f0732503126341b0ff3d6aad2834
#
_cell.length_a   1.000
_cell.length_b   1.000
_cell.length_c   1.000
_cell.angle_alpha   90.00
_cell.angle_beta   90.00
_cell.angle_gamma   90.00
#
_symmetry.space_group_name_H-M   'P 1'
#
loop_
_entity.id
_entity.type
_entity.pdbx_description
1 polymer ?
#
loop_
_entity_poly.entity_id
_entity_poly.type
_entity_poly.pdbx_seq_one_letter_code
_entity_poly.pdbx_strand_id
1 'polypeptide(L)'
;PLFRIAAVGVDEEIAKAKAEAEQTRIDLENVSKLADNKVVSVNAKRMAAAKLRSAEADYRLAVKRKRLSLIKAPFSGILGRIPLKVGSLVDDGDLLTSLSDNRKVMVYFNISETDYLDYRLHPERYTQSGLQLVLANGDVFGAQGRIVDLGGQFDASTGTIAMRAEFANPNNLLRNGEMGTVRLMVKKRNAVMIPQVAVFEEQDRKYVFVVDKQRRVHQRAVTIGAEFSGGYVVNGGLSA
;
A
#
# COMPACT_ATOMS: atom_id res chain seq x y z
N PRO A 1 -2.10 23.45 -4.74
CA PRO A 1 -1.83 23.20 -6.15
C PRO A 1 -0.39 22.75 -6.33
N LEU A 2 -0.17 21.76 -7.23
CA LEU A 2 1.16 21.31 -7.62
C LEU A 2 1.58 21.93 -8.94
N PHE A 3 0.68 21.87 -9.93
CA PHE A 3 0.95 22.40 -11.27
C PHE A 3 -0.22 23.25 -11.76
N ARG A 4 0.11 24.19 -12.63
CA ARG A 4 -0.86 24.92 -13.44
C ARG A 4 -0.49 24.71 -14.90
N ILE A 5 -1.37 24.08 -15.66
CA ILE A 5 -1.22 23.95 -17.10
C ILE A 5 -1.81 25.20 -17.74
N ALA A 6 -1.02 25.93 -18.50
CA ALA A 6 -1.49 27.07 -19.25
C ALA A 6 -2.19 26.55 -20.53
N ALA A 7 -3.49 26.42 -20.48
CA ALA A 7 -4.29 26.08 -21.65
C ALA A 7 -4.68 27.38 -22.36
N VAL A 8 -4.12 27.59 -23.55
CA VAL A 8 -4.41 28.78 -24.37
C VAL A 8 -5.88 28.78 -24.79
N GLY A 9 -6.55 29.93 -24.67
CA GLY A 9 -7.92 30.10 -25.14
C GLY A 9 -9.04 29.61 -24.21
N VAL A 10 -8.73 29.04 -23.04
CA VAL A 10 -9.74 28.51 -22.13
C VAL A 10 -10.61 29.61 -21.49
N ASP A 11 -10.03 30.76 -21.23
CA ASP A 11 -10.78 31.90 -20.66
C ASP A 11 -11.74 32.48 -21.70
N GLU A 12 -11.35 32.53 -22.95
CA GLU A 12 -12.17 32.94 -24.11
C GLU A 12 -13.29 31.93 -24.37
N GLU A 13 -13.02 30.62 -24.28
CA GLU A 13 -14.01 29.57 -24.39
C GLU A 13 -15.08 29.70 -23.29
N ILE A 14 -14.68 29.96 -22.05
CA ILE A 14 -15.60 30.20 -20.93
C ILE A 14 -16.44 31.45 -21.17
N ALA A 15 -15.84 32.56 -21.62
CA ALA A 15 -16.56 33.80 -21.89
C ALA A 15 -17.58 33.61 -22.99
N LYS A 16 -17.22 32.89 -24.08
CA LYS A 16 -18.13 32.56 -25.17
C LYS A 16 -19.31 31.71 -24.71
N ALA A 17 -19.03 30.59 -24.03
CA ALA A 17 -20.07 29.69 -23.54
C ALA A 17 -21.01 30.37 -22.52
N LYS A 18 -20.47 31.28 -21.68
CA LYS A 18 -21.27 32.10 -20.77
C LYS A 18 -22.20 33.03 -21.49
N ALA A 19 -21.74 33.73 -22.53
CA ALA A 19 -22.58 34.63 -23.32
C ALA A 19 -23.69 33.88 -24.05
N GLU A 20 -23.42 32.69 -24.58
CA GLU A 20 -24.40 31.85 -25.23
C GLU A 20 -25.47 31.33 -24.24
N ALA A 21 -25.08 30.93 -23.03
CA ALA A 21 -26.02 30.55 -21.97
C ALA A 21 -26.90 31.74 -21.54
N GLU A 22 -26.35 32.94 -21.47
CA GLU A 22 -27.10 34.13 -21.14
C GLU A 22 -28.10 34.51 -22.26
N GLN A 23 -27.67 34.46 -23.52
CA GLN A 23 -28.56 34.69 -24.67
C GLN A 23 -29.73 33.73 -24.67
N THR A 24 -29.45 32.42 -24.51
CA THR A 24 -30.53 31.40 -24.48
C THR A 24 -31.45 31.53 -23.27
N ARG A 25 -30.96 32.10 -22.17
CA ARG A 25 -31.80 32.43 -20.99
C ARG A 25 -32.76 33.54 -21.30
N ILE A 26 -32.28 34.60 -21.93
CA ILE A 26 -33.15 35.73 -22.37
C ILE A 26 -34.18 35.23 -23.39
N ASP A 27 -33.79 34.39 -24.34
CA ASP A 27 -34.70 33.79 -25.32
C ASP A 27 -35.80 32.97 -24.65
N LEU A 28 -35.46 32.12 -23.65
CA LEU A 28 -36.45 31.36 -22.89
C LEU A 28 -37.40 32.28 -22.11
N GLU A 29 -36.88 33.34 -21.50
CA GLU A 29 -37.73 34.31 -20.77
C GLU A 29 -38.74 34.97 -21.68
N ASN A 30 -38.30 35.40 -22.88
CA ASN A 30 -39.16 35.99 -23.88
C ASN A 30 -40.23 35.01 -24.39
N VAL A 31 -39.82 33.79 -24.77
CA VAL A 31 -40.72 32.74 -25.23
C VAL A 31 -41.67 32.32 -24.12
N SER A 32 -41.22 32.32 -22.86
CA SER A 32 -42.11 32.02 -21.72
C SER A 32 -43.22 33.05 -21.57
N LYS A 33 -42.88 34.35 -21.59
CA LYS A 33 -43.90 35.45 -21.55
C LYS A 33 -44.91 35.36 -22.70
N LEU A 34 -44.45 35.02 -23.91
CA LEU A 34 -45.32 34.84 -25.07
C LEU A 34 -46.20 33.59 -24.95
N ALA A 35 -45.69 32.50 -24.37
CA ALA A 35 -46.44 31.26 -24.13
C ALA A 35 -47.52 31.47 -23.06
N ASP A 36 -47.19 32.18 -21.99
CA ASP A 36 -48.13 32.51 -20.92
C ASP A 36 -49.28 33.40 -21.43
N ASN A 37 -49.00 34.26 -22.43
CA ASN A 37 -50.02 35.07 -23.15
C ASN A 37 -50.67 34.29 -24.33
N LYS A 38 -50.44 32.97 -24.48
CA LYS A 38 -50.97 32.08 -25.54
C LYS A 38 -50.59 32.51 -26.97
N VAL A 39 -49.55 33.31 -27.17
CA VAL A 39 -49.02 33.73 -28.48
C VAL A 39 -48.20 32.64 -29.16
N VAL A 40 -47.51 31.82 -28.36
CA VAL A 40 -46.69 30.68 -28.85
C VAL A 40 -47.10 29.39 -28.17
N SER A 41 -46.73 28.25 -28.78
CA SER A 41 -47.08 26.94 -28.26
C SER A 41 -46.23 26.56 -27.03
N VAL A 42 -46.80 25.71 -26.17
CA VAL A 42 -46.06 25.12 -25.03
C VAL A 42 -44.83 24.36 -25.51
N ASN A 43 -44.84 23.78 -26.71
CA ASN A 43 -43.69 23.10 -27.29
C ASN A 43 -42.55 24.07 -27.62
N ALA A 44 -42.86 25.31 -28.06
CA ALA A 44 -41.85 26.34 -28.28
C ALA A 44 -41.13 26.70 -26.96
N LYS A 45 -41.84 26.83 -25.84
CA LYS A 45 -41.28 27.04 -24.50
C LYS A 45 -40.40 25.87 -24.09
N ARG A 46 -40.82 24.61 -24.33
CA ARG A 46 -40.02 23.42 -24.03
C ARG A 46 -38.75 23.37 -24.86
N MET A 47 -38.79 23.74 -26.13
CA MET A 47 -37.61 23.80 -27.01
C MET A 47 -36.62 24.87 -26.53
N ALA A 48 -37.07 26.07 -26.18
CA ALA A 48 -36.22 27.13 -25.62
C ALA A 48 -35.58 26.70 -24.31
N ALA A 49 -36.34 26.02 -23.43
CA ALA A 49 -35.78 25.47 -22.18
C ALA A 49 -34.76 24.37 -22.42
N ALA A 50 -34.91 23.53 -23.42
CA ALA A 50 -33.93 22.52 -23.80
C ALA A 50 -32.66 23.16 -24.33
N LYS A 51 -32.77 24.21 -25.16
CA LYS A 51 -31.65 24.98 -25.70
C LYS A 51 -30.83 25.65 -24.59
N LEU A 52 -31.50 26.26 -23.60
CA LEU A 52 -30.81 26.82 -22.42
C LEU A 52 -30.05 25.75 -21.66
N ARG A 53 -30.67 24.59 -21.38
CA ARG A 53 -29.97 23.49 -20.68
C ARG A 53 -28.71 23.02 -21.41
N SER A 54 -28.75 22.97 -22.75
CA SER A 54 -27.56 22.65 -23.56
C SER A 54 -26.47 23.70 -23.38
N ALA A 55 -26.80 24.98 -23.57
CA ALA A 55 -25.83 26.07 -23.43
C ALA A 55 -25.24 26.15 -22.00
N GLU A 56 -26.04 25.93 -20.98
CA GLU A 56 -25.55 25.85 -19.60
C GLU A 56 -24.62 24.63 -19.36
N ALA A 57 -24.87 23.51 -20.05
CA ALA A 57 -24.03 22.35 -19.98
C ALA A 57 -22.62 22.62 -20.60
N ASP A 58 -22.62 23.31 -21.75
CA ASP A 58 -21.38 23.73 -22.44
C ASP A 58 -20.58 24.72 -21.59
N TYR A 59 -21.25 25.70 -20.97
CA TYR A 59 -20.58 26.61 -20.02
C TYR A 59 -19.99 25.84 -18.83
N ARG A 60 -20.74 24.92 -18.21
CA ARG A 60 -20.20 24.09 -17.11
C ARG A 60 -19.02 23.24 -17.54
N LEU A 61 -19.03 22.73 -18.77
CA LEU A 61 -17.92 21.96 -19.34
C LEU A 61 -16.66 22.83 -19.47
N ALA A 62 -16.79 24.04 -20.04
CA ALA A 62 -15.67 24.96 -20.17
C ALA A 62 -15.06 25.35 -18.82
N VAL A 63 -15.90 25.67 -17.82
CA VAL A 63 -15.44 25.94 -16.45
C VAL A 63 -14.73 24.74 -15.82
N LYS A 64 -15.24 23.52 -16.07
CA LYS A 64 -14.62 22.28 -15.56
C LYS A 64 -13.24 22.06 -16.18
N ARG A 65 -13.07 22.30 -17.49
CA ARG A 65 -11.76 22.25 -18.17
C ARG A 65 -10.74 23.21 -17.52
N LYS A 66 -11.12 24.45 -17.25
CA LYS A 66 -10.24 25.40 -16.54
C LYS A 66 -9.86 24.87 -15.16
N ARG A 67 -10.78 24.27 -14.42
CA ARG A 67 -10.48 23.71 -13.10
C ARG A 67 -9.52 22.53 -13.16
N LEU A 68 -9.58 21.73 -14.21
CA LEU A 68 -8.68 20.60 -14.44
C LEU A 68 -7.27 21.05 -14.83
N SER A 69 -7.08 22.26 -15.36
CA SER A 69 -5.75 22.80 -15.62
C SER A 69 -4.96 23.12 -14.35
N LEU A 70 -5.62 23.15 -13.18
CA LEU A 70 -4.99 23.29 -11.87
C LEU A 70 -4.90 21.95 -11.17
N ILE A 71 -3.75 21.32 -11.29
CA ILE A 71 -3.49 20.02 -10.67
C ILE A 71 -3.16 20.23 -9.19
N LYS A 72 -3.93 19.59 -8.32
CA LYS A 72 -3.75 19.62 -6.87
C LYS A 72 -3.32 18.24 -6.36
N ALA A 73 -2.53 18.22 -5.27
CA ALA A 73 -2.25 16.99 -4.56
C ALA A 73 -3.56 16.36 -4.03
N PRO A 74 -3.85 15.09 -4.29
CA PRO A 74 -5.03 14.40 -3.76
C PRO A 74 -4.90 14.08 -2.27
N PHE A 75 -3.68 13.98 -1.74
CA PHE A 75 -3.35 13.71 -0.34
C PHE A 75 -2.03 14.40 0.03
N SER A 76 -1.72 14.43 1.32
CA SER A 76 -0.43 14.89 1.85
C SER A 76 0.60 13.79 1.76
N GLY A 77 1.79 14.08 1.22
CA GLY A 77 2.84 13.10 1.01
C GLY A 77 4.15 13.71 0.55
N ILE A 78 5.07 12.85 0.16
CA ILE A 78 6.38 13.23 -0.37
C ILE A 78 6.28 13.30 -1.89
N LEU A 79 6.64 14.46 -2.43
CA LEU A 79 6.71 14.69 -3.86
C LEU A 79 8.01 14.09 -4.41
N GLY A 80 7.88 13.32 -5.48
CA GLY A 80 9.02 12.78 -6.20
C GLY A 80 9.69 13.80 -7.12
N ARG A 81 10.53 13.31 -8.02
CA ARG A 81 11.20 14.18 -9.01
C ARG A 81 10.17 14.80 -9.96
N ILE A 82 10.37 16.08 -10.28
CA ILE A 82 9.63 16.78 -11.32
C ILE A 82 10.52 16.81 -12.57
N PRO A 83 10.23 15.98 -13.59
CA PRO A 83 11.09 15.90 -14.79
C PRO A 83 10.92 17.10 -15.71
N LEU A 84 9.76 17.75 -15.68
CA LEU A 84 9.41 18.86 -16.56
C LEU A 84 9.75 20.22 -15.92
N LYS A 85 10.14 21.18 -16.74
CA LYS A 85 10.42 22.56 -16.31
C LYS A 85 9.22 23.45 -16.60
N VAL A 86 9.18 24.60 -15.94
CA VAL A 86 8.20 25.64 -16.27
C VAL A 86 8.41 26.07 -17.73
N GLY A 87 7.33 26.05 -18.51
CA GLY A 87 7.35 26.32 -19.95
C GLY A 87 7.48 25.09 -20.84
N SER A 88 7.65 23.87 -20.29
CA SER A 88 7.59 22.63 -21.07
C SER A 88 6.20 22.40 -21.61
N LEU A 89 6.12 21.91 -22.84
CA LEU A 89 4.88 21.37 -23.40
C LEU A 89 4.51 20.06 -22.68
N VAL A 90 3.23 19.84 -22.46
CA VAL A 90 2.68 18.68 -21.75
C VAL A 90 1.53 18.12 -22.54
N ASP A 91 1.58 16.83 -22.81
CA ASP A 91 0.53 16.09 -23.50
C ASP A 91 -0.25 15.16 -22.55
N ASP A 92 -1.38 14.65 -23.03
CA ASP A 92 -2.18 13.68 -22.28
C ASP A 92 -1.39 12.38 -22.04
N GLY A 93 -1.27 12.01 -20.77
CA GLY A 93 -0.51 10.83 -20.35
C GLY A 93 0.89 11.12 -19.84
N ASP A 94 1.38 12.36 -19.95
CA ASP A 94 2.69 12.72 -19.44
C ASP A 94 2.77 12.64 -17.92
N LEU A 95 3.86 12.02 -17.42
CA LEU A 95 4.15 11.95 -16.00
C LEU A 95 4.73 13.27 -15.50
N LEU A 96 3.93 14.00 -14.74
CA LEU A 96 4.37 15.28 -14.15
C LEU A 96 5.23 15.09 -12.91
N THR A 97 4.83 14.19 -12.03
CA THR A 97 5.54 13.80 -10.82
C THR A 97 4.86 12.59 -10.17
N SER A 98 5.53 11.97 -9.20
CA SER A 98 4.94 10.98 -8.31
C SER A 98 4.67 11.60 -6.93
N LEU A 99 3.60 11.19 -6.27
CA LEU A 99 3.27 11.56 -4.89
C LEU A 99 3.10 10.29 -4.08
N SER A 100 3.87 10.16 -3.00
CA SER A 100 3.88 8.97 -2.15
C SER A 100 3.43 9.32 -0.73
N ASP A 101 2.50 8.53 -0.19
CA ASP A 101 2.16 8.59 1.24
C ASP A 101 3.04 7.57 1.99
N ASN A 102 4.06 8.08 2.67
CA ASN A 102 5.02 7.25 3.38
C ASN A 102 4.74 7.13 4.88
N ARG A 103 3.57 7.58 5.38
CA ARG A 103 3.20 7.45 6.81
C ARG A 103 3.11 5.99 7.24
N LYS A 104 2.79 5.12 6.29
CA LYS A 104 2.79 3.68 6.41
C LYS A 104 3.49 3.08 5.22
N VAL A 105 4.28 2.06 5.45
CA VAL A 105 4.94 1.32 4.39
C VAL A 105 4.43 -0.11 4.34
N MET A 106 4.27 -0.60 3.12
CA MET A 106 3.91 -1.99 2.86
C MET A 106 5.18 -2.76 2.51
N VAL A 107 5.46 -3.79 3.28
CA VAL A 107 6.60 -4.68 3.06
C VAL A 107 6.08 -5.98 2.46
N TYR A 108 6.63 -6.35 1.31
CA TYR A 108 6.32 -7.60 0.62
C TYR A 108 7.47 -8.58 0.86
N PHE A 109 7.13 -9.77 1.29
CA PHE A 109 8.10 -10.84 1.54
C PHE A 109 7.46 -12.20 1.26
N ASN A 110 8.29 -13.19 0.99
CA ASN A 110 7.84 -14.54 0.72
C ASN A 110 8.14 -15.44 1.93
N ILE A 111 7.25 -16.37 2.21
CA ILE A 111 7.45 -17.43 3.20
C ILE A 111 7.32 -18.80 2.54
N SER A 112 7.99 -19.81 3.10
CA SER A 112 7.90 -21.18 2.64
C SER A 112 6.51 -21.79 2.92
N GLU A 113 6.16 -22.85 2.22
CA GLU A 113 4.93 -23.61 2.50
C GLU A 113 4.91 -24.13 3.95
N THR A 114 6.05 -24.56 4.46
CA THR A 114 6.18 -25.05 5.85
C THR A 114 5.85 -23.93 6.85
N ASP A 115 6.42 -22.74 6.66
CA ASP A 115 6.17 -21.61 7.54
C ASP A 115 4.72 -21.12 7.43
N TYR A 116 4.16 -21.15 6.21
CA TYR A 116 2.74 -20.83 6.00
C TYR A 116 1.83 -21.79 6.76
N LEU A 117 2.08 -23.11 6.69
CA LEU A 117 1.30 -24.10 7.40
C LEU A 117 1.41 -23.91 8.92
N ASP A 118 2.61 -23.67 9.46
CA ASP A 118 2.77 -23.39 10.88
C ASP A 118 2.05 -22.10 11.29
N TYR A 119 2.13 -21.04 10.50
CA TYR A 119 1.39 -19.79 10.72
C TYR A 119 -0.12 -19.99 10.72
N ARG A 120 -0.65 -20.84 9.81
CA ARG A 120 -2.10 -21.10 9.70
C ARG A 120 -2.63 -22.02 10.78
N LEU A 121 -1.84 -23.02 11.18
CA LEU A 121 -2.23 -24.02 12.19
C LEU A 121 -2.05 -23.49 13.62
N HIS A 122 -1.12 -22.55 13.83
CA HIS A 122 -0.76 -22.04 15.15
C HIS A 122 -0.75 -20.50 15.19
N PRO A 123 -1.83 -19.81 14.82
CA PRO A 123 -1.86 -18.36 14.75
C PRO A 123 -1.54 -17.68 16.09
N GLU A 124 -1.83 -18.36 17.22
CA GLU A 124 -1.55 -17.86 18.56
C GLU A 124 -0.05 -17.66 18.85
N ARG A 125 0.84 -18.34 18.14
CA ARG A 125 2.29 -18.19 18.29
C ARG A 125 2.78 -16.89 17.66
N TYR A 126 2.06 -16.40 16.67
CA TYR A 126 2.45 -15.28 15.81
C TYR A 126 1.76 -13.96 16.18
N THR A 127 0.57 -14.00 16.75
CA THR A 127 -0.20 -12.79 17.11
C THR A 127 0.39 -12.00 18.28
N GLN A 128 1.14 -12.67 19.17
CA GLN A 128 1.79 -12.05 20.34
C GLN A 128 3.23 -11.60 20.08
N SER A 129 3.79 -11.93 18.94
CA SER A 129 5.20 -11.75 18.63
C SER A 129 5.31 -10.76 17.46
N GLY A 130 5.46 -9.49 17.70
CA GLY A 130 5.50 -8.49 16.64
C GLY A 130 6.42 -8.87 15.48
N LEU A 131 6.00 -8.48 14.29
CA LEU A 131 6.81 -8.57 13.08
C LEU A 131 7.87 -7.47 13.15
N GLN A 132 9.14 -7.81 13.03
CA GLN A 132 10.25 -6.87 13.02
C GLN A 132 10.79 -6.70 11.62
N LEU A 133 11.12 -5.48 11.27
CA LEU A 133 11.83 -5.16 10.03
C LEU A 133 13.28 -4.82 10.35
N VAL A 134 14.20 -5.53 9.74
CA VAL A 134 15.65 -5.24 9.81
C VAL A 134 16.02 -4.50 8.54
N LEU A 135 16.58 -3.33 8.71
CA LEU A 135 17.00 -2.46 7.61
C LEU A 135 18.29 -2.99 6.94
N ALA A 136 18.62 -2.44 5.78
CA ALA A 136 19.79 -2.86 5.01
C ALA A 136 21.13 -2.68 5.76
N ASN A 137 21.19 -1.75 6.72
CA ASN A 137 22.35 -1.53 7.59
C ASN A 137 22.42 -2.49 8.80
N GLY A 138 21.45 -3.39 8.94
CA GLY A 138 21.35 -4.34 10.05
C GLY A 138 20.58 -3.85 11.28
N ASP A 139 20.19 -2.59 11.32
CA ASP A 139 19.42 -2.05 12.43
C ASP A 139 17.97 -2.56 12.41
N VAL A 140 17.40 -2.76 13.60
CA VAL A 140 15.99 -3.11 13.74
C VAL A 140 15.14 -1.85 13.69
N PHE A 141 14.19 -1.81 12.77
CA PHE A 141 13.25 -0.70 12.67
C PHE A 141 12.35 -0.63 13.92
N GLY A 142 12.23 0.57 14.49
CA GLY A 142 11.59 0.74 15.80
C GLY A 142 10.08 0.49 15.86
N ALA A 143 9.39 0.45 14.71
CA ALA A 143 7.97 0.13 14.65
C ALA A 143 7.75 -1.36 14.41
N GLN A 144 6.77 -1.93 15.11
CA GLN A 144 6.34 -3.31 14.84
C GLN A 144 5.40 -3.35 13.64
N GLY A 145 5.55 -4.41 12.84
CA GLY A 145 4.71 -4.68 11.69
C GLY A 145 3.47 -5.49 12.03
N ARG A 146 2.50 -5.41 11.13
CA ARG A 146 1.29 -6.20 11.17
C ARG A 146 1.08 -6.86 9.81
N ILE A 147 0.87 -8.18 9.79
CA ILE A 147 0.48 -8.89 8.57
C ILE A 147 -0.92 -8.41 8.17
N VAL A 148 -1.08 -7.98 6.93
CA VAL A 148 -2.34 -7.43 6.39
C VAL A 148 -2.95 -8.35 5.36
N ASP A 149 -2.11 -9.10 4.65
CA ASP A 149 -2.56 -9.92 3.53
C ASP A 149 -1.65 -11.11 3.28
N LEU A 150 -2.24 -12.17 2.76
CA LEU A 150 -1.59 -13.40 2.32
C LEU A 150 -1.93 -13.58 0.85
N GLY A 151 -0.94 -13.92 0.04
CA GLY A 151 -1.15 -14.26 -1.36
C GLY A 151 -2.17 -15.39 -1.55
N GLY A 152 -2.87 -15.36 -2.66
CA GLY A 152 -3.89 -16.37 -2.98
C GLY A 152 -3.33 -17.68 -3.51
N GLN A 153 -2.06 -17.70 -3.96
CA GLN A 153 -1.44 -18.86 -4.60
C GLN A 153 0.04 -18.95 -4.24
N PHE A 154 0.53 -20.20 -4.18
CA PHE A 154 1.95 -20.48 -4.09
C PHE A 154 2.62 -20.32 -5.45
N ASP A 155 3.83 -19.80 -5.45
CA ASP A 155 4.72 -19.87 -6.60
C ASP A 155 5.30 -21.29 -6.66
N ALA A 156 4.86 -22.06 -7.66
CA ALA A 156 5.28 -23.45 -7.83
C ALA A 156 6.78 -23.61 -8.12
N SER A 157 7.44 -22.57 -8.61
CA SER A 157 8.89 -22.60 -8.91
C SER A 157 9.76 -22.44 -7.66
N THR A 158 9.28 -21.70 -6.67
CA THR A 158 10.01 -21.39 -5.43
C THR A 158 9.43 -22.07 -4.20
N GLY A 159 8.21 -22.65 -4.28
CA GLY A 159 7.51 -23.21 -3.13
C GLY A 159 7.16 -22.18 -2.06
N THR A 160 7.01 -20.91 -2.44
CA THR A 160 6.76 -19.83 -1.50
C THR A 160 5.43 -19.13 -1.77
N ILE A 161 4.89 -18.47 -0.76
CA ILE A 161 3.71 -17.60 -0.87
C ILE A 161 4.06 -16.19 -0.45
N ALA A 162 3.54 -15.21 -1.19
CA ALA A 162 3.75 -13.81 -0.89
C ALA A 162 2.92 -13.40 0.34
N MET A 163 3.54 -12.66 1.23
CA MET A 163 2.90 -12.00 2.36
C MET A 163 3.11 -10.49 2.29
N ARG A 164 2.16 -9.76 2.84
CA ARG A 164 2.22 -8.31 2.95
C ARG A 164 2.04 -7.88 4.38
N ALA A 165 2.98 -7.07 4.87
CA ALA A 165 2.92 -6.47 6.19
C ALA A 165 2.90 -4.94 6.10
N GLU A 166 2.18 -4.32 7.02
CA GLU A 166 2.13 -2.87 7.21
C GLU A 166 2.99 -2.47 8.40
N PHE A 167 3.84 -1.47 8.21
CA PHE A 167 4.62 -0.83 9.27
C PHE A 167 4.29 0.66 9.34
N ALA A 168 4.08 1.18 10.55
CA ALA A 168 3.98 2.62 10.74
C ALA A 168 5.35 3.27 10.51
N ASN A 169 5.38 4.40 9.79
CA ASN A 169 6.61 5.13 9.45
C ASN A 169 6.51 6.61 9.87
N PRO A 170 6.41 6.90 11.19
CA PRO A 170 6.10 8.24 11.69
C PRO A 170 7.14 9.30 11.29
N ASN A 171 8.40 8.90 11.15
CA ASN A 171 9.50 9.80 10.80
C ASN A 171 9.79 9.84 9.29
N ASN A 172 8.98 9.19 8.45
CA ASN A 172 9.21 9.06 7.01
C ASN A 172 10.64 8.56 6.67
N LEU A 173 11.22 7.71 7.56
CA LEU A 173 12.55 7.15 7.39
C LEU A 173 12.59 6.21 6.19
N LEU A 174 11.60 5.32 6.12
CA LEU A 174 11.49 4.35 5.04
C LEU A 174 10.89 4.96 3.79
N ARG A 175 11.44 4.58 2.64
CA ARG A 175 10.99 5.04 1.32
C ARG A 175 10.63 3.85 0.44
N ASN A 176 9.85 4.12 -0.59
CA ASN A 176 9.49 3.11 -1.57
C ASN A 176 10.74 2.63 -2.34
N GLY A 177 10.86 1.32 -2.52
CA GLY A 177 11.99 0.67 -3.21
C GLY A 177 13.15 0.25 -2.32
N GLU A 178 13.09 0.50 -1.00
CA GLU A 178 14.10 -0.01 -0.07
C GLU A 178 13.91 -1.50 0.17
N MET A 179 15.02 -2.18 0.48
CA MET A 179 15.06 -3.60 0.81
C MET A 179 15.42 -3.79 2.29
N GLY A 180 14.91 -4.87 2.88
CA GLY A 180 15.19 -5.24 4.25
C GLY A 180 14.84 -6.70 4.52
N THR A 181 15.05 -7.14 5.75
CA THR A 181 14.71 -8.49 6.18
C THR A 181 13.57 -8.45 7.19
N VAL A 182 12.53 -9.23 6.94
CA VAL A 182 11.43 -9.39 7.89
C VAL A 182 11.76 -10.53 8.85
N ARG A 183 11.72 -10.25 10.16
CA ARG A 183 11.86 -11.26 11.21
C ARG A 183 10.50 -11.48 11.87
N LEU A 184 10.03 -12.69 11.81
CA LEU A 184 8.84 -13.12 12.52
C LEU A 184 9.28 -13.76 13.85
N MET A 185 8.95 -13.12 14.96
CA MET A 185 9.31 -13.60 16.30
C MET A 185 8.27 -14.62 16.76
N VAL A 186 8.69 -15.84 16.99
CA VAL A 186 7.81 -16.92 17.50
C VAL A 186 8.13 -17.17 18.97
N LYS A 187 7.12 -17.03 19.84
CA LYS A 187 7.25 -17.36 21.27
C LYS A 187 7.05 -18.87 21.46
N LYS A 188 8.08 -19.55 21.94
CA LYS A 188 7.98 -20.95 22.38
C LYS A 188 8.05 -20.99 23.90
N ARG A 189 6.98 -21.46 24.55
CA ARG A 189 6.94 -21.64 26.01
C ARG A 189 7.62 -22.96 26.37
N ASN A 190 8.29 -23.02 27.54
CA ASN A 190 8.94 -24.23 28.08
C ASN A 190 9.93 -24.88 27.11
N ALA A 191 10.68 -24.07 26.37
CA ALA A 191 11.70 -24.57 25.45
C ALA A 191 12.99 -24.89 26.22
N VAL A 192 13.48 -26.12 26.09
CA VAL A 192 14.84 -26.49 26.52
C VAL A 192 15.80 -25.97 25.46
N MET A 193 16.72 -25.09 25.85
CA MET A 193 17.72 -24.51 24.96
C MET A 193 19.09 -25.05 25.34
N ILE A 194 19.89 -25.41 24.34
CA ILE A 194 21.25 -25.91 24.54
C ILE A 194 22.23 -25.13 23.64
N PRO A 195 23.45 -24.82 24.12
CA PRO A 195 24.48 -24.22 23.27
C PRO A 195 24.82 -25.11 22.07
N GLN A 196 25.15 -24.51 20.94
CA GLN A 196 25.54 -25.26 19.74
C GLN A 196 26.75 -26.15 19.99
N VAL A 197 27.69 -25.69 20.78
CA VAL A 197 28.90 -26.44 21.16
C VAL A 197 28.66 -27.68 22.02
N ALA A 198 27.48 -27.80 22.62
CA ALA A 198 27.11 -28.97 23.42
C ALA A 198 26.51 -30.11 22.56
N VAL A 199 26.27 -29.86 21.28
CA VAL A 199 25.68 -30.82 20.36
C VAL A 199 26.76 -31.38 19.44
N PHE A 200 26.82 -32.69 19.33
CA PHE A 200 27.63 -33.36 18.33
C PHE A 200 26.77 -34.29 17.47
N GLU A 201 27.25 -34.53 16.27
CA GLU A 201 26.53 -35.34 15.28
C GLU A 201 27.25 -36.65 15.03
N GLU A 202 26.52 -37.73 15.08
CA GLU A 202 27.01 -39.06 14.80
C GLU A 202 25.98 -39.83 13.98
N GLN A 203 26.35 -40.29 12.80
CA GLN A 203 25.49 -41.07 11.88
C GLN A 203 24.09 -40.41 11.67
N ASP A 204 24.09 -39.18 11.21
CA ASP A 204 22.86 -38.38 10.92
C ASP A 204 21.94 -38.14 12.14
N ARG A 205 22.41 -38.36 13.35
CA ARG A 205 21.71 -38.08 14.59
C ARG A 205 22.48 -37.11 15.48
N LYS A 206 21.77 -36.24 16.15
CA LYS A 206 22.35 -35.28 17.07
C LYS A 206 22.23 -35.76 18.49
N TYR A 207 23.37 -35.63 19.20
CA TYR A 207 23.53 -36.10 20.56
C TYR A 207 24.08 -35.01 21.47
N VAL A 208 23.81 -35.15 22.76
CA VAL A 208 24.39 -34.37 23.84
C VAL A 208 24.92 -35.30 24.94
N PHE A 209 25.88 -34.85 25.71
CA PHE A 209 26.26 -35.51 26.94
C PHE A 209 25.48 -34.96 28.11
N VAL A 210 24.81 -35.86 28.85
CA VAL A 210 24.06 -35.54 30.05
C VAL A 210 24.77 -36.16 31.25
N VAL A 211 24.97 -35.34 32.29
CA VAL A 211 25.56 -35.83 33.56
C VAL A 211 24.43 -36.20 34.51
N ASP A 212 24.42 -37.44 35.00
CA ASP A 212 23.44 -37.92 35.98
C ASP A 212 23.78 -37.45 37.42
N LYS A 213 22.86 -37.75 38.35
CA LYS A 213 23.02 -37.42 39.78
C LYS A 213 24.24 -38.11 40.42
N GLN A 214 24.70 -39.22 39.83
CA GLN A 214 25.89 -39.98 40.25
C GLN A 214 27.20 -39.49 39.56
N ARG A 215 27.13 -38.35 38.85
CA ARG A 215 28.26 -37.76 38.10
C ARG A 215 28.78 -38.61 36.94
N ARG A 216 27.95 -39.52 36.41
CA ARG A 216 28.26 -40.29 35.21
C ARG A 216 27.74 -39.58 33.97
N VAL A 217 28.53 -39.65 32.89
CA VAL A 217 28.20 -39.06 31.62
C VAL A 217 27.47 -40.07 30.74
N HIS A 218 26.32 -39.69 30.21
CA HIS A 218 25.52 -40.51 29.27
C HIS A 218 25.33 -39.74 27.96
N GLN A 219 25.59 -40.40 26.86
CA GLN A 219 25.19 -39.90 25.55
C GLN A 219 23.68 -40.04 25.38
N ARG A 220 23.03 -38.97 24.97
CA ARG A 220 21.57 -38.94 24.75
C ARG A 220 21.24 -38.31 23.40
N ALA A 221 20.48 -39.03 22.61
CA ALA A 221 19.94 -38.52 21.35
C ALA A 221 18.93 -37.40 21.60
N VAL A 222 19.04 -36.34 20.85
CA VAL A 222 18.15 -35.17 20.92
C VAL A 222 17.56 -34.86 19.57
N THR A 223 16.28 -34.46 19.59
CA THR A 223 15.62 -33.91 18.43
C THR A 223 15.69 -32.39 18.49
N ILE A 224 16.46 -31.82 17.56
CA ILE A 224 16.63 -30.37 17.45
C ILE A 224 15.45 -29.76 16.70
N GLY A 225 14.99 -28.63 17.20
CA GLY A 225 13.98 -27.79 16.56
C GLY A 225 14.59 -26.55 15.92
N ALA A 226 14.11 -25.37 16.28
CA ALA A 226 14.60 -24.12 15.74
C ALA A 226 16.02 -23.80 16.21
N GLU A 227 16.82 -23.25 15.32
CA GLU A 227 18.13 -22.69 15.62
C GLU A 227 17.99 -21.22 16.04
N PHE A 228 18.77 -20.79 17.02
CA PHE A 228 18.87 -19.38 17.42
C PHE A 228 20.34 -18.99 17.56
N SER A 229 20.60 -17.69 17.72
CA SER A 229 21.96 -17.20 17.83
C SER A 229 22.73 -17.87 19.00
N GLY A 230 23.59 -18.81 18.65
CA GLY A 230 24.46 -19.52 19.58
C GLY A 230 23.92 -20.84 20.15
N GLY A 231 22.76 -21.34 19.70
CA GLY A 231 22.22 -22.59 20.21
C GLY A 231 21.03 -23.19 19.48
N TYR A 232 20.50 -24.24 20.05
CA TYR A 232 19.37 -24.99 19.52
C TYR A 232 18.24 -25.10 20.54
N VAL A 233 17.00 -25.05 20.05
CA VAL A 233 15.82 -25.42 20.80
C VAL A 233 15.63 -26.95 20.67
N VAL A 234 15.55 -27.64 21.79
CA VAL A 234 15.33 -29.10 21.81
C VAL A 234 13.84 -29.39 21.83
N ASN A 235 13.38 -30.18 20.85
CA ASN A 235 11.99 -30.63 20.76
C ASN A 235 11.74 -31.97 21.47
N GLY A 236 12.79 -32.76 21.72
CA GLY A 236 12.69 -34.05 22.38
C GLY A 236 14.07 -34.59 22.79
N GLY A 237 14.07 -35.53 23.75
CA GLY A 237 15.27 -36.17 24.26
C GLY A 237 15.83 -35.55 25.55
N LEU A 238 15.46 -34.34 25.93
CA LEU A 238 15.81 -33.71 27.20
C LEU A 238 14.56 -33.22 27.92
N SER A 239 14.58 -33.28 29.22
CA SER A 239 13.61 -32.65 30.13
C SER A 239 14.35 -31.56 30.94
N ALA A 240 13.67 -30.46 31.23
CA ALA A 240 14.19 -29.41 32.09
C ALA A 240 14.34 -29.92 33.53
#